data_c551079b3db4c9fbeef3c114ae34609a
#
_entry.id   c551079b3db4c9fbeef3c114ae34609a
#
_cell.length_a   1.000
_cell.length_b   1.000
_cell.length_c   1.000
_cell.angle_alpha   90.00
_cell.angle_beta   90.00
_cell.angle_gamma   90.00
#
_symmetry.space_group_name_H-M   'P 1'
#
loop_
_entity.id
_entity.type
_entity.pdbx_description
1 polymer ?
#
loop_
_entity_poly.entity_id
_entity_poly.type
_entity_poly.pdbx_seq_one_letter_code
_entity_poly.pdbx_strand_id
1 'polypeptide(L)'
;MADIKLLDCTLRDGGYVNNWQWGFGSARRIIQTLTRAGVDVVEVGFLRNVDGYDPDVTVCNTIEELNRLLPDEGQRGHTMYSGMAMRSNYDIAKLSPYDGHGIEIIRITAHDYDIKDGMDFARRIKELGYKVSINPINIMGYSDKDLLWIFEQVNEIHPWQFSIVDTFGSMRRRDLERIVSMADHNLAPDIRLALHLHENMALSFCLAQEFLDKHLRRDLAVDGSLMGMGRIPGNLPIELIADYMNEYFGGHYNIDDLMDAIQDHIAPIKGNCAWGYTPAYFLSARFNLHRNYAEHYLGKGDLTNRDINHILAAIAPNKKTVFDAAYADTLYTEYKNRRIDDAGALAALQRAFAGKTVLVLAPGGSLAAEAGRAAVAAAQADVTVSANFVPDFVTPDYALSLIHI
;
A
#
# COMPACT_ATOMS: atom_id res chain seq x y z
N MET A 1 16.81 17.87 -21.05
CA MET A 1 16.61 16.73 -20.16
C MET A 1 15.16 16.77 -19.72
N ALA A 2 14.54 15.63 -19.43
CA ALA A 2 13.19 15.60 -18.84
C ALA A 2 13.18 16.38 -17.52
N ASP A 3 12.11 17.12 -17.24
CA ASP A 3 11.89 17.77 -15.96
C ASP A 3 11.38 16.70 -14.97
N ILE A 4 12.11 16.46 -13.88
CA ILE A 4 11.75 15.46 -12.87
C ILE A 4 11.35 16.19 -11.60
N LYS A 5 10.15 15.90 -11.08
CA LYS A 5 9.62 16.55 -9.89
C LYS A 5 9.45 15.59 -8.74
N LEU A 6 9.75 16.08 -7.55
CA LEU A 6 9.47 15.41 -6.28
C LEU A 6 8.19 15.98 -5.67
N LEU A 7 7.23 15.10 -5.34
CA LEU A 7 5.99 15.47 -4.70
C LEU A 7 5.93 14.90 -3.28
N ASP A 8 5.65 15.75 -2.30
CA ASP A 8 5.31 15.32 -0.94
C ASP A 8 3.80 15.16 -0.76
N CYS A 9 3.39 14.01 -0.24
CA CYS A 9 1.99 13.72 0.10
C CYS A 9 1.76 13.46 1.61
N THR A 10 2.67 13.91 2.47
CA THR A 10 2.60 13.67 3.93
C THR A 10 1.30 14.13 4.54
N LEU A 11 0.89 15.38 4.30
CA LEU A 11 -0.32 15.94 4.92
C LEU A 11 -1.61 15.32 4.41
N ARG A 12 -1.60 14.77 3.20
CA ARG A 12 -2.76 14.11 2.61
C ARG A 12 -2.78 12.61 2.90
N ASP A 13 -1.78 11.86 2.41
CA ASP A 13 -1.76 10.41 2.55
C ASP A 13 -1.28 9.98 3.95
N GLY A 14 -0.31 10.69 4.51
CA GLY A 14 0.09 10.52 5.91
C GLY A 14 -1.06 10.71 6.89
N GLY A 15 -2.02 11.57 6.55
CA GLY A 15 -3.21 11.82 7.34
C GLY A 15 -4.07 10.59 7.64
N TYR A 16 -3.99 9.52 6.86
CA TYR A 16 -4.62 8.25 7.21
C TYR A 16 -4.12 7.62 8.52
N VAL A 17 -2.95 8.03 9.01
CA VAL A 17 -2.36 7.53 10.25
C VAL A 17 -2.93 8.25 11.46
N ASN A 18 -3.16 9.56 11.35
CA ASN A 18 -3.59 10.44 12.45
C ASN A 18 -4.97 11.07 12.24
N ASN A 19 -5.79 10.55 11.30
CA ASN A 19 -7.09 11.09 10.90
C ASN A 19 -7.02 12.57 10.45
N TRP A 20 -5.93 12.94 9.78
CA TRP A 20 -5.63 14.31 9.32
C TRP A 20 -5.58 15.36 10.44
N GLN A 21 -5.50 14.93 11.69
CA GLN A 21 -5.35 15.79 12.86
C GLN A 21 -3.89 16.22 13.01
N TRP A 22 -3.52 17.30 12.34
CA TRP A 22 -2.14 17.80 12.33
C TRP A 22 -1.92 18.96 13.30
N GLY A 23 -2.99 19.73 13.59
CA GLY A 23 -2.92 21.05 14.19
C GLY A 23 -2.43 22.10 13.17
N PHE A 24 -3.11 23.23 13.09
CA PHE A 24 -2.83 24.30 12.13
C PHE A 24 -1.35 24.71 12.10
N GLY A 25 -0.77 24.94 13.28
CA GLY A 25 0.62 25.34 13.40
C GLY A 25 1.62 24.30 12.91
N SER A 26 1.36 23.00 13.13
CA SER A 26 2.24 21.92 12.68
C SER A 26 2.11 21.70 11.18
N ALA A 27 0.88 21.64 10.64
CA ALA A 27 0.66 21.52 9.20
C ALA A 27 1.38 22.64 8.43
N ARG A 28 1.22 23.90 8.88
CA ARG A 28 1.88 25.04 8.25
C ARG A 28 3.40 24.95 8.32
N ARG A 29 3.97 24.52 9.46
CA ARG A 29 5.43 24.34 9.59
C ARG A 29 5.95 23.23 8.69
N ILE A 30 5.25 22.11 8.57
CA ILE A 30 5.60 21.03 7.64
C ILE A 30 5.65 21.58 6.21
N ILE A 31 4.62 22.29 5.75
CA ILE A 31 4.59 22.90 4.41
C ILE A 31 5.75 23.86 4.22
N GLN A 32 6.01 24.76 5.18
CA GLN A 32 7.13 25.71 5.12
C GLN A 32 8.48 25.00 5.04
N THR A 33 8.68 23.93 5.79
CA THR A 33 9.94 23.18 5.80
C THR A 33 10.13 22.41 4.49
N LEU A 34 9.09 21.75 3.96
CA LEU A 34 9.13 21.11 2.64
C LEU A 34 9.41 22.13 1.53
N THR A 35 8.83 23.31 1.62
CA THR A 35 9.10 24.42 0.67
C THR A 35 10.56 24.87 0.74
N ARG A 36 11.14 25.04 1.94
CA ARG A 36 12.56 25.37 2.11
C ARG A 36 13.47 24.24 1.65
N ALA A 37 13.06 23.00 1.85
CA ALA A 37 13.77 21.82 1.35
C ALA A 37 13.82 21.76 -0.19
N GLY A 38 13.04 22.60 -0.88
CA GLY A 38 13.01 22.68 -2.34
C GLY A 38 12.15 21.58 -2.97
N VAL A 39 11.21 20.99 -2.23
CA VAL A 39 10.26 20.02 -2.79
C VAL A 39 9.40 20.69 -3.86
N ASP A 40 9.29 20.07 -5.04
CA ASP A 40 8.64 20.68 -6.20
C ASP A 40 7.14 20.85 -6.05
N VAL A 41 6.48 19.84 -5.44
CA VAL A 41 5.03 19.86 -5.20
C VAL A 41 4.73 19.40 -3.78
N VAL A 42 3.94 20.17 -3.03
CA VAL A 42 3.46 19.80 -1.70
C VAL A 42 1.94 19.57 -1.74
N GLU A 43 1.48 18.36 -1.43
CA GLU A 43 0.07 18.03 -1.35
C GLU A 43 -0.48 18.36 0.04
N VAL A 44 -1.23 19.46 0.11
CA VAL A 44 -1.64 20.11 1.36
C VAL A 44 -2.71 19.33 2.12
N GLY A 45 -3.59 18.62 1.41
CA GLY A 45 -4.67 17.85 2.03
C GLY A 45 -5.74 17.39 1.06
N PHE A 46 -6.91 17.06 1.63
CA PHE A 46 -8.08 16.62 0.87
C PHE A 46 -9.15 17.72 0.74
N LEU A 47 -9.76 17.76 -0.45
CA LEU A 47 -11.06 18.39 -0.67
C LEU A 47 -12.15 17.31 -0.53
N ARG A 48 -12.98 17.41 0.50
CA ARG A 48 -14.09 16.50 0.79
C ARG A 48 -15.28 17.26 1.36
N ASN A 49 -16.49 16.72 1.20
CA ASN A 49 -17.66 17.22 1.90
C ASN A 49 -17.55 16.83 3.39
N VAL A 50 -17.35 17.81 4.24
CA VAL A 50 -17.28 17.66 5.70
C VAL A 50 -18.19 18.66 6.39
N ASP A 51 -18.56 18.35 7.64
CA ASP A 51 -19.40 19.23 8.47
C ASP A 51 -18.53 20.33 9.12
N GLY A 52 -18.56 21.51 8.51
CA GLY A 52 -17.82 22.68 9.02
C GLY A 52 -16.32 22.67 8.63
N TYR A 53 -15.63 23.74 9.06
CA TYR A 53 -14.20 23.91 8.91
C TYR A 53 -13.50 23.74 10.27
N ASP A 54 -12.53 22.85 10.31
CA ASP A 54 -11.63 22.67 11.44
C ASP A 54 -10.20 23.03 10.98
N PRO A 55 -9.58 24.10 11.51
CA PRO A 55 -8.24 24.52 11.10
C PRO A 55 -7.14 23.51 11.43
N ASP A 56 -7.39 22.61 12.38
CA ASP A 56 -6.41 21.59 12.81
C ASP A 56 -6.41 20.34 11.92
N VAL A 57 -7.33 20.29 10.94
CA VAL A 57 -7.52 19.14 10.04
C VAL A 57 -7.22 19.53 8.60
N THR A 58 -6.48 18.69 7.87
CA THR A 58 -6.16 18.91 6.45
C THR A 58 -7.18 18.27 5.48
N VAL A 59 -8.43 18.17 5.90
CA VAL A 59 -9.59 17.78 5.08
C VAL A 59 -10.60 18.91 5.11
N CYS A 60 -10.83 19.55 3.97
CA CYS A 60 -11.56 20.80 3.88
C CYS A 60 -12.65 20.75 2.80
N ASN A 61 -13.66 21.62 2.94
CA ASN A 61 -14.74 21.79 1.97
C ASN A 61 -14.31 22.61 0.75
N THR A 62 -13.43 23.58 0.94
CA THR A 62 -13.08 24.55 -0.09
C THR A 62 -11.57 24.69 -0.24
N ILE A 63 -11.17 25.19 -1.40
CA ILE A 63 -9.74 25.42 -1.70
C ILE A 63 -9.19 26.57 -0.85
N GLU A 64 -10.03 27.56 -0.53
CA GLU A 64 -9.67 28.71 0.30
C GLU A 64 -9.30 28.27 1.73
N GLU A 65 -10.00 27.25 2.27
CA GLU A 65 -9.68 26.67 3.57
C GLU A 65 -8.31 26.03 3.57
N LEU A 66 -7.96 25.22 2.55
CA LEU A 66 -6.63 24.64 2.40
C LEU A 66 -5.55 25.72 2.16
N ASN A 67 -5.86 26.76 1.39
CA ASN A 67 -4.93 27.84 1.10
C ASN A 67 -4.45 28.58 2.35
N ARG A 68 -5.21 28.54 3.46
CA ARG A 68 -4.77 29.14 4.75
C ARG A 68 -3.53 28.50 5.35
N LEU A 69 -3.22 27.26 4.94
CA LEU A 69 -2.04 26.53 5.40
C LEU A 69 -0.76 26.95 4.65
N LEU A 70 -0.89 27.59 3.50
CA LEU A 70 0.24 27.90 2.63
C LEU A 70 1.14 28.99 3.24
N PRO A 71 2.44 28.97 2.93
CA PRO A 71 3.34 30.09 3.21
C PRO A 71 2.91 31.35 2.45
N ASP A 72 3.36 32.50 2.91
CA ASP A 72 3.18 33.75 2.19
C ASP A 72 3.83 33.65 0.80
N GLU A 73 3.25 34.28 -0.22
CA GLU A 73 3.68 34.09 -1.63
C GLU A 73 5.18 34.33 -1.84
N GLY A 74 5.76 35.32 -1.19
CA GLY A 74 7.21 35.60 -1.27
C GLY A 74 8.10 34.50 -0.67
N GLN A 75 7.55 33.52 0.04
CA GLN A 75 8.28 32.43 0.67
C GLN A 75 8.12 31.09 -0.08
N ARG A 76 7.30 31.05 -1.14
CA ARG A 76 6.96 29.79 -1.83
C ARG A 76 8.05 29.29 -2.78
N GLY A 77 8.98 30.16 -3.21
CA GLY A 77 10.02 29.80 -4.17
C GLY A 77 9.44 29.24 -5.46
N HIS A 78 9.91 28.06 -5.87
CA HIS A 78 9.41 27.34 -7.05
C HIS A 78 8.38 26.25 -6.69
N THR A 79 8.11 26.04 -5.40
CA THR A 79 7.20 24.99 -4.94
C THR A 79 5.77 25.26 -5.37
N MET A 80 5.18 24.29 -6.04
CA MET A 80 3.76 24.25 -6.37
C MET A 80 2.97 23.55 -5.25
N TYR A 81 1.69 23.89 -5.13
CA TYR A 81 0.84 23.27 -4.12
C TYR A 81 -0.31 22.51 -4.77
N SER A 82 -0.66 21.38 -4.16
CA SER A 82 -1.76 20.54 -4.64
C SER A 82 -2.73 20.17 -3.53
N GLY A 83 -3.97 19.85 -3.93
CA GLY A 83 -4.95 19.20 -3.09
C GLY A 83 -5.53 18.00 -3.82
N MET A 84 -6.01 16.99 -3.09
CA MET A 84 -6.65 15.83 -3.70
C MET A 84 -8.16 15.91 -3.57
N ALA A 85 -8.88 15.52 -4.63
CA ALA A 85 -10.33 15.40 -4.64
C ALA A 85 -10.76 14.07 -5.26
N MET A 86 -11.87 13.52 -4.76
CA MET A 86 -12.52 12.35 -5.32
C MET A 86 -14.00 12.68 -5.58
N ARG A 87 -14.48 12.40 -6.80
CA ARG A 87 -15.86 12.73 -7.19
C ARG A 87 -16.91 12.14 -6.25
N SER A 88 -16.70 10.93 -5.76
CA SER A 88 -17.66 10.23 -4.90
C SER A 88 -17.88 10.89 -3.53
N ASN A 89 -16.97 11.77 -3.08
CA ASN A 89 -17.04 12.41 -1.77
C ASN A 89 -16.79 13.93 -1.77
N TYR A 90 -16.72 14.55 -2.96
CA TYR A 90 -16.54 15.99 -3.10
C TYR A 90 -17.50 16.58 -4.15
N ASP A 91 -18.21 17.62 -3.76
CA ASP A 91 -19.06 18.40 -4.67
C ASP A 91 -18.24 19.49 -5.35
N ILE A 92 -18.05 19.38 -6.66
CA ILE A 92 -17.28 20.34 -7.46
C ILE A 92 -17.86 21.77 -7.41
N ALA A 93 -19.13 21.93 -7.07
CA ALA A 93 -19.73 23.26 -6.90
C ALA A 93 -19.09 24.07 -5.76
N LYS A 94 -18.36 23.41 -4.85
CA LYS A 94 -17.59 24.05 -3.78
C LYS A 94 -16.17 24.46 -4.19
N LEU A 95 -15.73 24.08 -5.39
CA LEU A 95 -14.41 24.43 -5.93
C LEU A 95 -14.53 25.71 -6.73
N SER A 96 -13.95 26.80 -6.22
CA SER A 96 -13.86 28.08 -6.94
C SER A 96 -12.95 27.94 -8.18
N PRO A 97 -13.23 28.68 -9.27
CA PRO A 97 -12.27 28.77 -10.37
C PRO A 97 -10.89 29.22 -9.88
N TYR A 98 -9.85 28.69 -10.49
CA TYR A 98 -8.47 29.07 -10.15
C TYR A 98 -8.21 30.55 -10.51
N ASP A 99 -7.82 31.32 -9.54
CA ASP A 99 -7.61 32.77 -9.64
C ASP A 99 -6.12 33.18 -9.87
N GLY A 100 -5.23 32.20 -10.03
CA GLY A 100 -3.80 32.41 -10.19
C GLY A 100 -3.01 32.35 -8.86
N HIS A 101 -3.66 32.10 -7.73
CA HIS A 101 -3.04 32.10 -6.41
C HIS A 101 -3.27 30.80 -5.65
N GLY A 102 -2.39 30.47 -4.72
CA GLY A 102 -2.54 29.33 -3.82
C GLY A 102 -2.31 27.97 -4.48
N ILE A 103 -3.17 27.01 -4.17
CA ILE A 103 -3.14 25.65 -4.72
C ILE A 103 -3.50 25.71 -6.20
N GLU A 104 -2.59 25.24 -7.06
CA GLU A 104 -2.74 25.28 -8.52
C GLU A 104 -2.97 23.91 -9.14
N ILE A 105 -2.72 22.84 -8.40
CA ILE A 105 -2.86 21.46 -8.88
C ILE A 105 -3.97 20.76 -8.09
N ILE A 106 -4.96 20.21 -8.80
CA ILE A 106 -5.92 19.29 -8.19
C ILE A 106 -5.60 17.87 -8.67
N ARG A 107 -5.28 17.01 -7.70
CA ARG A 107 -5.08 15.59 -7.95
C ARG A 107 -6.40 14.87 -7.78
N ILE A 108 -6.88 14.26 -8.86
CA ILE A 108 -8.13 13.49 -8.80
C ILE A 108 -7.80 12.00 -8.68
N THR A 109 -8.60 11.31 -7.89
CA THR A 109 -8.51 9.86 -7.77
C THR A 109 -9.89 9.24 -7.97
N ALA A 110 -9.92 8.05 -8.60
CA ALA A 110 -11.12 7.29 -8.89
C ALA A 110 -10.83 5.80 -8.83
N HIS A 111 -11.83 5.01 -8.41
CA HIS A 111 -11.77 3.56 -8.44
C HIS A 111 -12.09 3.02 -9.84
N ASP A 112 -11.81 1.74 -10.07
CA ASP A 112 -12.14 1.04 -11.30
C ASP A 112 -13.63 1.09 -11.65
N TYR A 113 -14.49 1.00 -10.64
CA TYR A 113 -15.96 1.03 -10.80
C TYR A 113 -16.54 2.43 -11.07
N ASP A 114 -15.81 3.52 -10.78
CA ASP A 114 -16.23 4.91 -11.02
C ASP A 114 -15.23 5.73 -11.86
N ILE A 115 -14.30 5.07 -12.54
CA ILE A 115 -13.22 5.71 -13.31
C ILE A 115 -13.75 6.65 -14.41
N LYS A 116 -14.88 6.32 -15.04
CA LYS A 116 -15.51 7.17 -16.07
C LYS A 116 -15.98 8.50 -15.48
N ASP A 117 -16.66 8.43 -14.34
CA ASP A 117 -17.10 9.62 -13.61
C ASP A 117 -15.90 10.44 -13.11
N GLY A 118 -14.81 9.76 -12.74
CA GLY A 118 -13.53 10.38 -12.39
C GLY A 118 -12.92 11.17 -13.55
N MET A 119 -12.98 10.65 -14.78
CA MET A 119 -12.49 11.35 -15.97
C MET A 119 -13.35 12.59 -16.28
N ASP A 120 -14.67 12.51 -16.16
CA ASP A 120 -15.56 13.67 -16.34
C ASP A 120 -15.33 14.73 -15.25
N PHE A 121 -15.06 14.29 -14.02
CA PHE A 121 -14.69 15.17 -12.94
C PHE A 121 -13.36 15.90 -13.20
N ALA A 122 -12.37 15.19 -13.77
CA ALA A 122 -11.09 15.77 -14.17
C ALA A 122 -11.26 16.86 -15.25
N ARG A 123 -12.10 16.64 -16.28
CA ARG A 123 -12.42 17.63 -17.31
C ARG A 123 -12.98 18.91 -16.69
N ARG A 124 -13.97 18.77 -15.80
CA ARG A 124 -14.61 19.91 -15.13
C ARG A 124 -13.63 20.70 -14.25
N ILE A 125 -12.72 20.03 -13.53
CA ILE A 125 -11.68 20.71 -12.74
C ILE A 125 -10.71 21.45 -13.64
N LYS A 126 -10.33 20.88 -14.79
CA LYS A 126 -9.48 21.55 -15.77
C LYS A 126 -10.17 22.80 -16.36
N GLU A 127 -11.48 22.74 -16.62
CA GLU A 127 -12.29 23.88 -17.07
C GLU A 127 -12.35 25.02 -16.05
N LEU A 128 -12.18 24.71 -14.75
CA LEU A 128 -12.02 25.71 -13.68
C LEU A 128 -10.62 26.35 -13.65
N GLY A 129 -9.71 25.96 -14.55
CA GLY A 129 -8.38 26.57 -14.69
C GLY A 129 -7.25 25.88 -13.92
N TYR A 130 -7.53 24.82 -13.17
CA TYR A 130 -6.51 24.09 -12.43
C TYR A 130 -5.65 23.19 -13.33
N LYS A 131 -4.39 23.01 -12.97
CA LYS A 131 -3.60 21.86 -13.42
C LYS A 131 -4.21 20.60 -12.81
N VAL A 132 -4.41 19.57 -13.63
CA VAL A 132 -5.02 18.31 -13.17
C VAL A 132 -3.99 17.20 -13.18
N SER A 133 -3.93 16.44 -12.09
CA SER A 133 -3.25 15.14 -12.03
C SER A 133 -4.28 14.03 -11.91
N ILE A 134 -4.23 13.03 -12.80
CA ILE A 134 -5.15 11.89 -12.82
C ILE A 134 -4.46 10.70 -12.15
N ASN A 135 -5.06 10.16 -11.09
CA ASN A 135 -4.48 9.13 -10.24
C ASN A 135 -5.45 7.94 -10.08
N PRO A 136 -5.54 7.01 -11.05
CA PRO A 136 -6.41 5.84 -10.94
C PRO A 136 -6.01 4.96 -9.76
N ILE A 137 -6.98 4.60 -8.92
CA ILE A 137 -6.74 3.71 -7.77
C ILE A 137 -6.45 2.30 -8.28
N ASN A 138 -5.45 1.64 -7.67
CA ASN A 138 -5.08 0.25 -7.92
C ASN A 138 -4.80 -0.04 -9.40
N ILE A 139 -3.79 0.62 -9.95
CA ILE A 139 -3.37 0.43 -11.35
C ILE A 139 -3.14 -1.06 -11.71
N MET A 140 -2.74 -1.87 -10.73
CA MET A 140 -2.51 -3.31 -10.85
C MET A 140 -3.81 -4.12 -11.07
N GLY A 141 -4.96 -3.53 -10.80
CA GLY A 141 -6.27 -4.17 -10.96
C GLY A 141 -6.86 -4.07 -12.36
N TYR A 142 -6.33 -3.16 -13.21
CA TYR A 142 -6.84 -2.95 -14.56
C TYR A 142 -6.23 -3.94 -15.56
N SER A 143 -7.06 -4.39 -16.51
CA SER A 143 -6.56 -5.12 -17.68
C SER A 143 -5.83 -4.17 -18.64
N ASP A 144 -5.00 -4.73 -19.54
CA ASP A 144 -4.33 -3.93 -20.57
C ASP A 144 -5.33 -3.14 -21.44
N LYS A 145 -6.50 -3.72 -21.72
CA LYS A 145 -7.58 -3.06 -22.45
C LYS A 145 -8.13 -1.84 -21.69
N ASP A 146 -8.31 -1.98 -20.37
CA ASP A 146 -8.82 -0.87 -19.55
C ASP A 146 -7.76 0.22 -19.41
N LEU A 147 -6.48 -0.13 -19.28
CA LEU A 147 -5.37 0.84 -19.28
C LEU A 147 -5.30 1.62 -20.58
N LEU A 148 -5.41 0.97 -21.74
CA LEU A 148 -5.41 1.65 -23.03
C LEU A 148 -6.59 2.61 -23.15
N TRP A 149 -7.78 2.23 -22.72
CA TRP A 149 -8.94 3.12 -22.67
C TRP A 149 -8.69 4.32 -21.73
N ILE A 150 -8.09 4.09 -20.57
CA ILE A 150 -7.71 5.17 -19.64
C ILE A 150 -6.75 6.15 -20.34
N PHE A 151 -5.72 5.65 -21.03
CA PHE A 151 -4.76 6.51 -21.72
C PHE A 151 -5.41 7.31 -22.84
N GLU A 152 -6.37 6.75 -23.59
CA GLU A 152 -7.17 7.48 -24.56
C GLU A 152 -7.92 8.65 -23.91
N GLN A 153 -8.62 8.40 -22.78
CA GLN A 153 -9.33 9.44 -22.04
C GLN A 153 -8.38 10.50 -21.47
N VAL A 154 -7.22 10.09 -20.97
CA VAL A 154 -6.17 10.98 -20.46
C VAL A 154 -5.65 11.87 -21.59
N ASN A 155 -5.43 11.33 -22.78
CA ASN A 155 -5.01 12.14 -23.95
C ASN A 155 -6.08 13.15 -24.37
N GLU A 156 -7.37 12.80 -24.33
CA GLU A 156 -8.47 13.74 -24.61
C GLU A 156 -8.55 14.87 -23.58
N ILE A 157 -8.40 14.53 -22.28
CA ILE A 157 -8.40 15.50 -21.17
C ILE A 157 -7.15 16.37 -21.23
N HIS A 158 -6.03 15.78 -21.61
CA HIS A 158 -4.71 16.39 -21.66
C HIS A 158 -4.35 17.06 -20.31
N PRO A 159 -4.25 16.27 -19.21
CA PRO A 159 -3.94 16.77 -17.88
C PRO A 159 -2.46 17.19 -17.80
N TRP A 160 -2.10 17.90 -16.73
CA TRP A 160 -0.71 18.20 -16.40
C TRP A 160 0.10 16.95 -16.06
N GLN A 161 -0.56 15.92 -15.45
CA GLN A 161 0.08 14.70 -15.00
C GLN A 161 -0.87 13.50 -15.03
N PHE A 162 -0.32 12.33 -15.35
CA PHE A 162 -0.92 11.03 -15.10
C PHE A 162 -0.05 10.24 -14.13
N SER A 163 -0.64 9.65 -13.07
CA SER A 163 0.10 8.91 -12.05
C SER A 163 -0.18 7.41 -12.13
N ILE A 164 0.88 6.62 -12.13
CA ILE A 164 0.82 5.17 -11.89
C ILE A 164 0.73 4.97 -10.38
N VAL A 165 -0.42 4.47 -9.88
CA VAL A 165 -0.69 4.36 -8.44
C VAL A 165 -0.77 2.91 -8.02
N ASP A 166 0.26 2.44 -7.30
CA ASP A 166 0.28 1.12 -6.65
C ASP A 166 -0.41 1.16 -5.30
N THR A 167 -1.74 1.31 -5.31
CA THR A 167 -2.56 1.52 -4.11
C THR A 167 -2.41 0.42 -3.06
N PHE A 168 -2.16 -0.81 -3.48
CA PHE A 168 -2.06 -1.96 -2.57
C PHE A 168 -0.62 -2.42 -2.35
N GLY A 169 0.37 -1.67 -2.84
CA GLY A 169 1.79 -2.01 -2.73
C GLY A 169 2.11 -3.38 -3.30
N SER A 170 1.42 -3.78 -4.37
CA SER A 170 1.51 -5.11 -4.98
C SER A 170 2.42 -5.16 -6.20
N MET A 171 2.86 -3.99 -6.69
CA MET A 171 3.69 -3.84 -7.88
C MET A 171 5.08 -4.44 -7.66
N ARG A 172 5.55 -5.14 -8.68
CA ARG A 172 6.91 -5.66 -8.79
C ARG A 172 7.61 -5.06 -10.00
N ARG A 173 8.91 -5.25 -10.11
CA ARG A 173 9.72 -4.73 -11.21
C ARG A 173 9.13 -4.99 -12.59
N ARG A 174 8.67 -6.22 -12.86
CA ARG A 174 8.08 -6.57 -14.16
C ARG A 174 6.76 -5.85 -14.43
N ASP A 175 5.98 -5.59 -13.39
CA ASP A 175 4.71 -4.86 -13.49
C ASP A 175 4.98 -3.39 -13.77
N LEU A 176 5.95 -2.78 -13.07
CA LEU A 176 6.41 -1.42 -13.32
C LEU A 176 6.88 -1.27 -14.77
N GLU A 177 7.75 -2.17 -15.24
CA GLU A 177 8.28 -2.16 -16.60
C GLU A 177 7.15 -2.18 -17.64
N ARG A 178 6.19 -3.10 -17.48
CA ARG A 178 5.04 -3.24 -18.37
C ARG A 178 4.18 -1.98 -18.39
N ILE A 179 3.77 -1.49 -17.20
CA ILE A 179 2.84 -0.37 -17.10
C ILE A 179 3.49 0.94 -17.58
N VAL A 180 4.75 1.18 -17.21
CA VAL A 180 5.50 2.35 -17.66
C VAL A 180 5.67 2.33 -19.17
N SER A 181 6.04 1.17 -19.76
CA SER A 181 6.16 1.04 -21.21
C SER A 181 4.82 1.31 -21.91
N MET A 182 3.73 0.76 -21.40
CA MET A 182 2.39 1.04 -21.97
C MET A 182 2.04 2.52 -21.87
N ALA A 183 2.27 3.17 -20.74
CA ALA A 183 1.97 4.59 -20.53
C ALA A 183 2.85 5.47 -21.45
N ASP A 184 4.15 5.19 -21.52
CA ASP A 184 5.09 5.98 -22.33
C ASP A 184 4.79 5.95 -23.82
N HIS A 185 4.31 4.81 -24.34
CA HIS A 185 3.97 4.66 -25.76
C HIS A 185 2.56 5.19 -26.12
N ASN A 186 1.64 5.29 -25.16
CA ASN A 186 0.25 5.61 -25.46
C ASN A 186 -0.21 6.99 -24.94
N LEU A 187 0.48 7.59 -23.97
CA LEU A 187 0.20 8.95 -23.53
C LEU A 187 0.90 9.98 -24.41
N ALA A 188 0.26 11.13 -24.62
CA ALA A 188 0.88 12.28 -25.29
C ALA A 188 2.21 12.64 -24.58
N PRO A 189 3.27 12.98 -25.33
CA PRO A 189 4.64 13.07 -24.80
C PRO A 189 4.85 14.22 -23.80
N ASP A 190 3.99 15.21 -23.78
CA ASP A 190 3.99 16.36 -22.88
C ASP A 190 3.14 16.16 -21.61
N ILE A 191 2.44 15.02 -21.49
CA ILE A 191 1.80 14.62 -20.24
C ILE A 191 2.87 14.04 -19.33
N ARG A 192 3.08 14.65 -18.14
CA ARG A 192 3.99 14.17 -17.12
C ARG A 192 3.56 12.80 -16.63
N LEU A 193 4.49 11.86 -16.51
CA LEU A 193 4.24 10.54 -15.93
C LEU A 193 4.76 10.51 -14.49
N ALA A 194 3.89 10.18 -13.55
CA ALA A 194 4.23 10.11 -12.13
C ALA A 194 4.11 8.68 -11.57
N LEU A 195 4.82 8.43 -10.48
CA LEU A 195 4.79 7.16 -9.76
C LEU A 195 4.46 7.39 -8.29
N HIS A 196 3.40 6.70 -7.80
CA HIS A 196 2.98 6.71 -6.40
C HIS A 196 2.94 5.27 -5.86
N LEU A 197 3.76 4.99 -4.85
CA LEU A 197 4.02 3.63 -4.37
C LEU A 197 3.71 3.48 -2.89
N HIS A 198 3.26 2.27 -2.50
CA HIS A 198 3.09 1.87 -1.10
C HIS A 198 4.07 0.76 -0.68
N GLU A 199 4.38 0.71 0.62
CA GLU A 199 5.45 -0.11 1.22
C GLU A 199 5.02 -1.53 1.65
N ASN A 200 3.95 -2.07 1.10
CA ASN A 200 3.46 -3.40 1.46
C ASN A 200 4.50 -4.51 1.26
N MET A 201 5.34 -4.38 0.24
CA MET A 201 6.40 -5.34 -0.08
C MET A 201 7.80 -4.81 0.20
N ALA A 202 7.93 -3.62 0.81
CA ALA A 202 9.22 -2.95 1.03
C ALA A 202 10.01 -2.76 -0.29
N LEU A 203 9.31 -2.37 -1.37
CA LEU A 203 9.90 -2.22 -2.71
C LEU A 203 9.82 -0.78 -3.23
N SER A 204 9.17 0.15 -2.52
CA SER A 204 8.86 1.48 -3.06
C SER A 204 10.12 2.22 -3.50
N PHE A 205 11.17 2.24 -2.69
CA PHE A 205 12.42 2.93 -3.01
C PHE A 205 13.11 2.30 -4.24
N CYS A 206 13.20 0.96 -4.28
CA CYS A 206 13.81 0.25 -5.40
C CYS A 206 13.03 0.48 -6.72
N LEU A 207 11.69 0.46 -6.67
CA LEU A 207 10.86 0.68 -7.85
C LEU A 207 10.91 2.15 -8.31
N ALA A 208 11.03 3.10 -7.39
CA ALA A 208 11.18 4.52 -7.72
C ALA A 208 12.52 4.79 -8.42
N GLN A 209 13.63 4.19 -7.94
CA GLN A 209 14.93 4.25 -8.62
C GLN A 209 14.84 3.65 -10.03
N GLU A 210 14.29 2.44 -10.16
CA GLU A 210 14.08 1.77 -11.46
C GLU A 210 13.25 2.63 -12.43
N PHE A 211 12.25 3.35 -11.93
CA PHE A 211 11.43 4.25 -12.75
C PHE A 211 12.24 5.42 -13.28
N LEU A 212 13.02 6.07 -12.43
CA LEU A 212 13.86 7.20 -12.81
C LEU A 212 15.00 6.79 -13.75
N ASP A 213 15.63 5.64 -13.50
CA ASP A 213 16.74 5.10 -14.29
C ASP A 213 16.32 4.66 -15.72
N LYS A 214 15.02 4.63 -16.01
CA LYS A 214 14.56 4.42 -17.41
C LYS A 214 14.89 5.57 -18.34
N HIS A 215 15.24 6.74 -17.81
CA HIS A 215 15.59 7.94 -18.58
C HIS A 215 14.61 8.24 -19.72
N LEU A 216 13.31 8.19 -19.40
CA LEU A 216 12.25 8.49 -20.38
C LEU A 216 12.40 9.93 -20.92
N ARG A 217 11.92 10.17 -22.14
CA ARG A 217 12.04 11.49 -22.78
C ARG A 217 10.97 12.48 -22.33
N ARG A 218 9.96 12.03 -21.57
CA ARG A 218 8.89 12.85 -21.01
C ARG A 218 9.22 13.34 -19.63
N ASP A 219 8.53 14.36 -19.18
CA ASP A 219 8.58 14.83 -17.79
C ASP A 219 8.10 13.76 -16.82
N LEU A 220 8.78 13.64 -15.68
CA LEU A 220 8.50 12.64 -14.65
C LEU A 220 8.15 13.29 -13.31
N ALA A 221 7.50 12.52 -12.44
CA ALA A 221 7.39 12.86 -11.03
C ALA A 221 7.40 11.59 -10.17
N VAL A 222 7.84 11.73 -8.93
CA VAL A 222 7.78 10.67 -7.91
C VAL A 222 7.14 11.24 -6.67
N ASP A 223 6.13 10.51 -6.14
CA ASP A 223 5.44 10.87 -4.91
C ASP A 223 6.11 10.16 -3.74
N GLY A 224 6.34 10.88 -2.65
CA GLY A 224 6.82 10.35 -1.38
C GLY A 224 6.16 11.06 -0.20
N SER A 225 6.49 10.63 1.00
CA SER A 225 6.08 11.29 2.24
C SER A 225 7.21 11.23 3.26
N LEU A 226 7.24 12.17 4.18
CA LEU A 226 8.22 12.22 5.26
C LEU A 226 8.18 10.90 6.05
N MET A 227 9.35 10.22 6.14
CA MET A 227 9.52 8.93 6.80
C MET A 227 8.56 7.84 6.27
N GLY A 228 8.09 7.97 5.02
CA GLY A 228 7.13 7.07 4.42
C GLY A 228 5.76 7.06 5.12
N MET A 229 5.40 8.12 5.86
CA MET A 229 4.12 8.19 6.54
C MET A 229 2.96 8.16 5.54
N GLY A 230 2.05 7.23 5.70
CA GLY A 230 0.93 7.09 4.79
C GLY A 230 -0.04 6.01 5.20
N ARG A 231 -1.06 5.84 4.36
CA ARG A 231 -2.01 4.73 4.52
C ARG A 231 -1.22 3.43 4.74
N ILE A 232 -1.42 2.84 5.92
CA ILE A 232 -0.61 1.70 6.38
C ILE A 232 -0.55 0.60 5.31
N PRO A 233 0.64 0.09 4.95
CA PRO A 233 1.92 0.22 5.67
C PRO A 233 2.74 1.49 5.38
N GLY A 234 2.32 2.38 4.50
CA GLY A 234 3.00 3.64 4.23
C GLY A 234 3.41 3.81 2.77
N ASN A 235 4.05 4.92 2.48
CA ASN A 235 4.50 5.36 1.17
C ASN A 235 6.02 5.20 1.00
N LEU A 236 6.52 5.59 -0.17
CA LEU A 236 7.94 5.83 -0.40
C LEU A 236 8.45 6.93 0.55
N PRO A 237 9.50 6.68 1.36
CA PRO A 237 10.14 7.72 2.15
C PRO A 237 10.77 8.81 1.26
N ILE A 238 10.28 10.05 1.39
CA ILE A 238 10.68 11.15 0.50
C ILE A 238 12.14 11.53 0.66
N GLU A 239 12.69 11.45 1.86
CA GLU A 239 14.09 11.74 2.18
C GLU A 239 15.05 10.83 1.41
N LEU A 240 14.69 9.55 1.22
CA LEU A 240 15.53 8.60 0.51
C LEU A 240 15.56 8.88 -0.99
N ILE A 241 14.40 9.16 -1.58
CA ILE A 241 14.33 9.43 -3.02
C ILE A 241 14.86 10.83 -3.36
N ALA A 242 14.72 11.81 -2.46
CA ALA A 242 15.31 13.14 -2.60
C ALA A 242 16.84 13.06 -2.67
N ASP A 243 17.46 12.29 -1.77
CA ASP A 243 18.90 12.07 -1.75
C ASP A 243 19.39 11.39 -3.05
N TYR A 244 18.67 10.36 -3.49
CA TYR A 244 18.95 9.69 -4.78
C TYR A 244 18.84 10.64 -5.97
N MET A 245 17.80 11.49 -6.01
CA MET A 245 17.63 12.48 -7.06
C MET A 245 18.72 13.57 -7.02
N ASN A 246 19.19 13.95 -5.85
CA ASN A 246 20.34 14.87 -5.70
C ASN A 246 21.60 14.26 -6.31
N GLU A 247 21.87 12.99 -6.04
CA GLU A 247 23.10 12.34 -6.49
C GLU A 247 23.12 12.05 -8.00
N TYR A 248 21.99 11.59 -8.56
CA TYR A 248 21.97 11.03 -9.92
C TYR A 248 21.20 11.87 -10.95
N PHE A 249 20.32 12.79 -10.51
CA PHE A 249 19.43 13.53 -11.43
C PHE A 249 19.56 15.06 -11.32
N GLY A 250 20.57 15.55 -10.60
CA GLY A 250 20.82 16.98 -10.44
C GLY A 250 19.75 17.68 -9.59
N GLY A 251 19.10 16.94 -8.70
CA GLY A 251 18.24 17.51 -7.66
C GLY A 251 19.00 18.44 -6.73
N HIS A 252 18.29 19.32 -6.04
CA HIS A 252 18.85 20.26 -5.07
C HIS A 252 18.00 20.32 -3.80
N TYR A 253 17.48 19.18 -3.38
CA TYR A 253 16.66 19.07 -2.18
C TYR A 253 17.52 19.16 -0.93
N ASN A 254 17.12 19.98 0.02
CA ASN A 254 17.81 20.09 1.30
C ASN A 254 17.38 18.94 2.22
N ILE A 255 18.25 17.96 2.38
CA ILE A 255 17.98 16.76 3.20
C ILE A 255 17.90 17.14 4.69
N ASP A 256 18.66 18.12 5.17
CA ASP A 256 18.60 18.54 6.58
C ASP A 256 17.23 19.11 6.94
N ASP A 257 16.61 19.93 6.07
CA ASP A 257 15.25 20.41 6.26
C ASP A 257 14.22 19.25 6.29
N LEU A 258 14.39 18.21 5.45
CA LEU A 258 13.53 17.02 5.49
C LEU A 258 13.70 16.26 6.81
N MET A 259 14.94 16.12 7.29
CA MET A 259 15.22 15.45 8.57
C MET A 259 14.67 16.23 9.76
N ASP A 260 14.76 17.57 9.76
CA ASP A 260 14.15 18.42 10.78
C ASP A 260 12.62 18.24 10.82
N ALA A 261 11.97 18.26 9.65
CA ALA A 261 10.52 18.02 9.57
C ALA A 261 10.12 16.63 10.12
N ILE A 262 10.92 15.60 9.82
CA ILE A 262 10.72 14.26 10.34
C ILE A 262 10.86 14.25 11.87
N GLN A 263 11.95 14.81 12.40
CA GLN A 263 12.22 14.80 13.83
C GLN A 263 11.13 15.53 14.63
N ASP A 264 10.75 16.72 14.16
CA ASP A 264 9.87 17.61 14.92
C ASP A 264 8.38 17.23 14.81
N HIS A 265 7.96 16.66 13.67
CA HIS A 265 6.54 16.47 13.38
C HIS A 265 6.12 15.03 13.13
N ILE A 266 6.98 14.17 12.57
CA ILE A 266 6.60 12.85 12.09
C ILE A 266 7.00 11.75 13.08
N ALA A 267 8.23 11.77 13.58
CA ALA A 267 8.73 10.78 14.53
C ALA A 267 7.89 10.68 15.82
N PRO A 268 7.38 11.79 16.40
CA PRO A 268 6.47 11.71 17.55
C PRO A 268 5.16 10.99 17.25
N ILE A 269 4.63 11.10 16.02
CA ILE A 269 3.42 10.39 15.61
C ILE A 269 3.70 8.90 15.49
N LYS A 270 4.84 8.50 14.89
CA LYS A 270 5.24 7.11 14.72
C LYS A 270 5.39 6.37 16.05
N GLY A 271 5.78 7.04 17.10
CA GLY A 271 5.85 6.48 18.45
C GLY A 271 4.50 6.00 18.97
N ASN A 272 3.39 6.57 18.50
CA ASN A 272 2.03 6.25 18.91
C ASN A 272 1.25 5.43 17.86
N CYS A 273 1.55 5.62 16.57
CA CYS A 273 0.86 5.00 15.44
C CYS A 273 1.91 4.42 14.47
N ALA A 274 2.25 3.15 14.64
CA ALA A 274 3.26 2.49 13.82
C ALA A 274 2.78 2.31 12.37
N TRP A 275 3.66 2.58 11.42
CA TRP A 275 3.53 2.18 10.02
C TRP A 275 4.82 1.54 9.53
N GLY A 276 4.77 0.92 8.37
CA GLY A 276 5.86 0.17 7.77
C GLY A 276 5.45 -1.27 7.47
N TYR A 277 6.38 -2.04 6.95
CA TYR A 277 6.18 -3.44 6.57
C TYR A 277 5.66 -4.30 7.72
N THR A 278 4.65 -5.11 7.42
CA THR A 278 4.21 -6.22 8.28
C THR A 278 3.83 -7.44 7.43
N PRO A 279 3.94 -8.69 7.97
CA PRO A 279 3.56 -9.89 7.23
C PRO A 279 2.13 -9.87 6.70
N ALA A 280 1.18 -9.31 7.44
CA ALA A 280 -0.23 -9.27 7.02
C ALA A 280 -0.45 -8.34 5.82
N TYR A 281 0.20 -7.17 5.79
CA TYR A 281 0.12 -6.28 4.64
C TYR A 281 0.85 -6.82 3.41
N PHE A 282 1.97 -7.53 3.62
CA PHE A 282 2.59 -8.31 2.55
C PHE A 282 1.61 -9.33 1.96
N LEU A 283 0.87 -10.05 2.82
CA LEU A 283 -0.10 -11.05 2.36
C LEU A 283 -1.25 -10.42 1.57
N SER A 284 -1.78 -9.26 2.00
CA SER A 284 -2.79 -8.56 1.21
C SER A 284 -2.27 -8.11 -0.15
N ALA A 285 -1.06 -7.54 -0.20
CA ALA A 285 -0.40 -7.12 -1.44
C ALA A 285 -0.14 -8.31 -2.38
N ARG A 286 0.31 -9.45 -1.84
CA ARG A 286 0.57 -10.67 -2.62
C ARG A 286 -0.61 -11.08 -3.50
N PHE A 287 -1.85 -10.82 -3.06
CA PHE A 287 -3.08 -11.16 -3.76
C PHE A 287 -3.75 -9.93 -4.42
N ASN A 288 -3.11 -8.78 -4.38
CA ASN A 288 -3.65 -7.48 -4.82
C ASN A 288 -5.02 -7.19 -4.18
N LEU A 289 -5.08 -7.21 -2.85
CA LEU A 289 -6.28 -7.04 -2.05
C LEU A 289 -6.31 -5.71 -1.32
N HIS A 290 -7.51 -5.15 -1.16
CA HIS A 290 -7.73 -4.03 -0.25
C HIS A 290 -7.23 -4.39 1.16
N ARG A 291 -6.36 -3.54 1.75
CA ARG A 291 -5.66 -3.80 3.02
C ARG A 291 -6.59 -4.13 4.19
N ASN A 292 -7.81 -3.58 4.18
CA ASN A 292 -8.77 -3.78 5.27
C ASN A 292 -9.13 -5.27 5.47
N TYR A 293 -8.94 -6.13 4.47
CA TYR A 293 -9.08 -7.57 4.67
C TYR A 293 -8.02 -8.10 5.64
N ALA A 294 -6.76 -7.69 5.47
CA ALA A 294 -5.70 -8.07 6.41
C ALA A 294 -5.94 -7.49 7.81
N GLU A 295 -6.33 -6.23 7.90
CA GLU A 295 -6.66 -5.56 9.18
C GLU A 295 -7.83 -6.25 9.89
N HIS A 296 -8.88 -6.60 9.14
CA HIS A 296 -10.05 -7.31 9.68
C HIS A 296 -9.66 -8.64 10.32
N TYR A 297 -8.83 -9.44 9.64
CA TYR A 297 -8.40 -10.73 10.17
C TYR A 297 -7.37 -10.60 11.30
N LEU A 298 -6.48 -9.62 11.26
CA LEU A 298 -5.60 -9.29 12.39
C LEU A 298 -6.41 -8.92 13.64
N GLY A 299 -7.47 -8.14 13.46
CA GLY A 299 -8.36 -7.71 14.55
C GLY A 299 -9.12 -8.86 15.23
N LYS A 300 -9.25 -10.04 14.60
CA LYS A 300 -9.83 -11.24 15.24
C LYS A 300 -8.98 -11.77 16.39
N GLY A 301 -7.64 -11.61 16.34
CA GLY A 301 -6.71 -11.98 17.42
C GLY A 301 -6.47 -13.49 17.60
N ASP A 302 -7.18 -14.35 16.89
CA ASP A 302 -7.14 -15.81 16.99
C ASP A 302 -6.65 -16.52 15.73
N LEU A 303 -6.11 -15.76 14.77
CA LEU A 303 -5.55 -16.24 13.51
C LEU A 303 -4.04 -16.06 13.46
N THR A 304 -3.35 -17.07 12.97
CA THR A 304 -1.94 -16.96 12.61
C THR A 304 -1.78 -16.28 11.23
N ASN A 305 -0.57 -15.80 10.90
CA ASN A 305 -0.29 -15.30 9.54
C ASN A 305 -0.54 -16.36 8.46
N ARG A 306 -0.38 -17.63 8.78
CA ARG A 306 -0.71 -18.76 7.90
C ARG A 306 -2.21 -18.84 7.63
N ASP A 307 -3.02 -18.72 8.66
CA ASP A 307 -4.48 -18.73 8.55
C ASP A 307 -4.95 -17.55 7.67
N ILE A 308 -4.42 -16.34 7.97
CA ILE A 308 -4.70 -15.13 7.19
C ILE A 308 -4.34 -15.35 5.72
N ASN A 309 -3.17 -15.93 5.41
CA ASN A 309 -2.77 -16.23 4.04
C ASN A 309 -3.78 -17.14 3.32
N HIS A 310 -4.26 -18.18 3.99
CA HIS A 310 -5.25 -19.11 3.40
C HIS A 310 -6.60 -18.43 3.16
N ILE A 311 -7.06 -17.63 4.10
CA ILE A 311 -8.33 -16.90 3.96
C ILE A 311 -8.24 -15.85 2.85
N LEU A 312 -7.17 -15.06 2.81
CA LEU A 312 -6.94 -14.05 1.78
C LEU A 312 -6.84 -14.66 0.37
N ALA A 313 -6.24 -15.84 0.25
CA ALA A 313 -6.16 -16.57 -1.04
C ALA A 313 -7.52 -17.01 -1.57
N ALA A 314 -8.52 -17.16 -0.71
CA ALA A 314 -9.88 -17.56 -1.08
C ALA A 314 -10.79 -16.39 -1.52
N ILE A 315 -10.32 -15.15 -1.41
CA ILE A 315 -11.11 -13.96 -1.80
C ILE A 315 -11.34 -13.97 -3.31
N ALA A 316 -12.62 -13.89 -3.70
CA ALA A 316 -13.04 -13.88 -5.09
C ALA A 316 -12.50 -12.64 -5.85
N PRO A 317 -12.15 -12.76 -7.14
CA PRO A 317 -11.56 -11.67 -7.92
C PRO A 317 -12.36 -10.36 -7.89
N ASN A 318 -13.69 -10.43 -7.93
CA ASN A 318 -14.59 -9.27 -7.91
C ASN A 318 -14.78 -8.64 -6.51
N LYS A 319 -14.16 -9.19 -5.46
CA LYS A 319 -14.20 -8.68 -4.08
C LYS A 319 -12.86 -8.10 -3.62
N LYS A 320 -11.85 -8.06 -4.51
CA LYS A 320 -10.49 -7.69 -4.13
C LYS A 320 -10.31 -6.21 -3.85
N THR A 321 -10.93 -5.35 -4.63
CA THR A 321 -10.67 -3.89 -4.65
C THR A 321 -11.51 -3.12 -3.64
N VAL A 322 -12.67 -3.66 -3.25
CA VAL A 322 -13.56 -3.07 -2.24
C VAL A 322 -13.68 -4.01 -1.06
N PHE A 323 -13.42 -3.50 0.14
CA PHE A 323 -13.57 -4.29 1.36
C PHE A 323 -15.04 -4.52 1.69
N ASP A 324 -15.40 -5.78 1.91
CA ASP A 324 -16.73 -6.22 2.32
C ASP A 324 -16.60 -7.01 3.63
N ALA A 325 -16.97 -6.39 4.74
CA ALA A 325 -16.82 -6.96 6.08
C ALA A 325 -17.68 -8.22 6.26
N ALA A 326 -18.91 -8.24 5.75
CA ALA A 326 -19.80 -9.40 5.86
C ALA A 326 -19.25 -10.61 5.09
N TYR A 327 -18.72 -10.35 3.89
CA TYR A 327 -18.05 -11.38 3.10
C TYR A 327 -16.78 -11.91 3.79
N ALA A 328 -15.99 -11.01 4.39
CA ALA A 328 -14.81 -11.38 5.16
C ALA A 328 -15.17 -12.28 6.37
N ASP A 329 -16.24 -11.94 7.10
CA ASP A 329 -16.74 -12.78 8.20
C ASP A 329 -17.25 -14.15 7.73
N THR A 330 -17.85 -14.22 6.55
CA THR A 330 -18.25 -15.49 5.94
C THR A 330 -17.04 -16.39 5.69
N LEU A 331 -15.98 -15.85 5.04
CA LEU A 331 -14.76 -16.61 4.79
C LEU A 331 -14.03 -17.02 6.07
N TYR A 332 -14.03 -16.16 7.09
CA TYR A 332 -13.49 -16.50 8.41
C TYR A 332 -14.23 -17.68 9.04
N THR A 333 -15.56 -17.64 9.01
CA THR A 333 -16.41 -18.70 9.57
C THR A 333 -16.22 -20.02 8.82
N GLU A 334 -16.20 -19.97 7.48
CA GLU A 334 -15.93 -21.13 6.65
C GLU A 334 -14.55 -21.73 6.94
N TYR A 335 -13.51 -20.88 7.08
CA TYR A 335 -12.17 -21.34 7.40
C TYR A 335 -12.11 -22.02 8.78
N LYS A 336 -12.72 -21.42 9.80
CA LYS A 336 -12.76 -21.99 11.18
C LYS A 336 -13.58 -23.28 11.21
N ASN A 337 -14.61 -23.41 10.38
CA ASN A 337 -15.47 -24.60 10.31
C ASN A 337 -14.89 -25.72 9.43
N ARG A 338 -13.82 -25.50 8.71
CA ARG A 338 -13.04 -26.54 8.02
C ARG A 338 -12.31 -27.42 9.01
N ARG A 339 -13.02 -27.94 10.00
CA ARG A 339 -12.50 -29.01 10.84
C ARG A 339 -12.40 -30.25 9.96
N ILE A 340 -11.19 -30.81 9.87
CA ILE A 340 -11.03 -32.17 9.40
C ILE A 340 -11.87 -33.01 10.37
N ASP A 341 -12.85 -33.76 9.88
CA ASP A 341 -13.62 -34.68 10.69
C ASP A 341 -12.71 -35.89 11.02
N ASP A 342 -11.93 -35.76 12.06
CA ASP A 342 -11.02 -36.79 12.54
C ASP A 342 -11.71 -37.84 13.38
N ALA A 343 -13.02 -37.72 13.68
CA ALA A 343 -13.71 -38.59 14.62
C ALA A 343 -13.62 -40.06 14.22
N GLY A 344 -13.77 -40.36 12.94
CA GLY A 344 -13.62 -41.71 12.39
C GLY A 344 -12.18 -42.22 12.50
N ALA A 345 -11.20 -41.41 12.16
CA ALA A 345 -9.78 -41.75 12.23
C ALA A 345 -9.34 -41.94 13.69
N LEU A 346 -9.75 -41.02 14.57
CA LEU A 346 -9.45 -41.10 16.04
C LEU A 346 -10.04 -42.38 16.65
N ALA A 347 -11.28 -42.71 16.35
CA ALA A 347 -11.92 -43.93 16.82
C ALA A 347 -11.22 -45.20 16.28
N ALA A 348 -10.72 -45.14 15.03
CA ALA A 348 -9.95 -46.24 14.43
C ALA A 348 -8.59 -46.41 15.14
N LEU A 349 -7.89 -45.31 15.41
CA LEU A 349 -6.60 -45.30 16.14
C LEU A 349 -6.79 -45.76 17.59
N GLN A 350 -7.82 -45.29 18.28
CA GLN A 350 -8.14 -45.76 19.64
C GLN A 350 -8.36 -47.26 19.71
N ARG A 351 -9.09 -47.82 18.74
CA ARG A 351 -9.26 -49.29 18.65
C ARG A 351 -7.95 -50.01 18.34
N ALA A 352 -7.18 -49.46 17.40
CA ALA A 352 -5.90 -50.07 17.01
C ALA A 352 -4.86 -50.06 18.10
N PHE A 353 -4.90 -49.08 19.04
CA PHE A 353 -3.90 -48.88 20.09
C PHE A 353 -4.39 -49.38 21.47
N ALA A 354 -5.68 -49.71 21.59
CA ALA A 354 -6.21 -50.15 22.87
C ALA A 354 -5.48 -51.39 23.43
N GLY A 355 -4.96 -51.28 24.65
CA GLY A 355 -4.22 -52.34 25.32
C GLY A 355 -2.84 -52.66 24.78
N LYS A 356 -2.30 -51.84 23.86
CA LYS A 356 -1.00 -52.04 23.24
C LYS A 356 0.04 -51.07 23.77
N THR A 357 1.30 -51.50 23.72
CA THR A 357 2.45 -50.62 23.96
C THR A 357 2.75 -49.87 22.62
N VAL A 358 2.61 -48.54 22.67
CA VAL A 358 2.82 -47.67 21.49
C VAL A 358 4.13 -46.94 21.66
N LEU A 359 5.06 -47.10 20.70
CA LEU A 359 6.27 -46.28 20.60
C LEU A 359 6.04 -45.11 19.65
N VAL A 360 6.23 -43.90 20.14
CA VAL A 360 6.15 -42.66 19.32
C VAL A 360 7.57 -42.16 19.03
N LEU A 361 7.91 -42.06 17.78
CA LEU A 361 9.17 -41.50 17.26
C LEU A 361 8.96 -40.07 16.81
N ALA A 362 9.50 -39.11 17.53
CA ALA A 362 9.43 -37.69 17.20
C ALA A 362 10.75 -37.18 16.65
N PRO A 363 10.74 -36.20 15.69
CA PRO A 363 11.95 -35.64 15.13
C PRO A 363 12.72 -34.86 16.19
N GLY A 364 13.93 -35.28 16.50
CA GLY A 364 14.84 -34.62 17.45
C GLY A 364 16.26 -35.07 17.24
N GLY A 365 17.23 -34.21 17.55
CA GLY A 365 18.66 -34.51 17.35
C GLY A 365 19.13 -35.73 18.14
N SER A 366 18.52 -36.08 19.27
CA SER A 366 18.80 -37.26 20.07
C SER A 366 18.37 -38.56 19.39
N LEU A 367 17.34 -38.55 18.55
CA LEU A 367 16.85 -39.77 17.90
C LEU A 367 17.89 -40.38 16.95
N ALA A 368 18.60 -39.53 16.17
CA ALA A 368 19.68 -39.99 15.32
C ALA A 368 20.86 -40.56 16.08
N ALA A 369 21.22 -39.96 17.23
CA ALA A 369 22.26 -40.43 18.12
C ALA A 369 21.93 -41.78 18.81
N GLU A 370 20.64 -42.04 19.03
CA GLU A 370 20.14 -43.22 19.71
C GLU A 370 19.39 -44.22 18.82
N ALA A 371 19.63 -44.15 17.50
CA ALA A 371 18.89 -44.95 16.51
C ALA A 371 18.89 -46.46 16.81
N GLY A 372 20.00 -47.00 17.31
CA GLY A 372 20.09 -48.43 17.73
C GLY A 372 19.17 -48.76 18.89
N ARG A 373 19.05 -47.87 19.90
CA ARG A 373 18.13 -48.06 21.05
C ARG A 373 16.68 -47.92 20.63
N ALA A 374 16.40 -46.96 19.74
CA ALA A 374 15.08 -46.73 19.18
C ALA A 374 14.61 -47.93 18.34
N ALA A 375 15.51 -48.55 17.53
CA ALA A 375 15.22 -49.77 16.78
C ALA A 375 14.86 -50.96 17.68
N VAL A 376 15.62 -51.16 18.78
CA VAL A 376 15.31 -52.21 19.77
C VAL A 376 13.98 -51.94 20.46
N ALA A 377 13.70 -50.71 20.86
CA ALA A 377 12.40 -50.34 21.45
C ALA A 377 11.24 -50.54 20.46
N ALA A 378 11.45 -50.23 19.17
CA ALA A 378 10.46 -50.46 18.12
C ALA A 378 10.14 -51.96 17.92
N ALA A 379 11.14 -52.82 18.02
CA ALA A 379 10.94 -54.28 17.97
C ALA A 379 10.22 -54.86 19.18
N GLN A 380 10.14 -54.12 20.29
CA GLN A 380 9.45 -54.52 21.53
C GLN A 380 8.05 -53.89 21.67
N ALA A 381 7.75 -52.89 20.87
CA ALA A 381 6.45 -52.23 20.87
C ALA A 381 5.43 -53.00 20.06
N ASP A 382 4.15 -52.99 20.47
CA ASP A 382 3.04 -53.55 19.68
C ASP A 382 2.68 -52.69 18.49
N VAL A 383 2.96 -51.38 18.56
CA VAL A 383 2.68 -50.39 17.51
C VAL A 383 3.76 -49.32 17.53
N THR A 384 4.23 -48.96 16.35
CA THR A 384 5.18 -47.86 16.12
C THR A 384 4.53 -46.73 15.36
N VAL A 385 4.71 -45.49 15.86
CA VAL A 385 4.17 -44.26 15.23
C VAL A 385 5.29 -43.28 15.04
N SER A 386 5.45 -42.73 13.83
CA SER A 386 6.34 -41.61 13.58
C SER A 386 5.56 -40.30 13.40
N ALA A 387 6.14 -39.18 13.81
CA ALA A 387 5.56 -37.85 13.68
C ALA A 387 6.42 -36.95 12.78
N ASN A 388 5.84 -36.50 11.64
CA ASN A 388 6.48 -35.59 10.66
C ASN A 388 7.73 -36.10 9.93
N PHE A 389 8.10 -37.37 10.08
CA PHE A 389 9.21 -37.99 9.37
C PHE A 389 9.07 -39.51 9.38
N VAL A 390 9.79 -40.20 8.52
CA VAL A 390 9.94 -41.66 8.54
C VAL A 390 11.41 -41.97 8.80
N PRO A 391 11.77 -42.62 9.92
CA PRO A 391 13.17 -42.95 10.23
C PRO A 391 13.68 -44.06 9.33
N ASP A 392 14.96 -44.00 8.93
CA ASP A 392 15.60 -44.99 8.04
C ASP A 392 15.84 -46.35 8.73
N PHE A 393 15.83 -46.36 10.08
CA PHE A 393 16.17 -47.55 10.88
C PHE A 393 14.99 -48.39 11.32
N VAL A 394 13.77 -47.93 11.06
CA VAL A 394 12.51 -48.67 11.34
C VAL A 394 11.40 -48.20 10.41
N THR A 395 10.58 -49.12 9.92
CA THR A 395 9.34 -48.78 9.21
C THR A 395 8.22 -48.67 10.23
N PRO A 396 7.67 -47.49 10.52
CA PRO A 396 6.59 -47.35 11.48
C PRO A 396 5.29 -47.89 10.93
N ASP A 397 4.42 -48.43 11.82
CA ASP A 397 3.06 -48.85 11.42
C ASP A 397 2.18 -47.69 11.03
N TYR A 398 2.42 -46.49 11.61
CA TYR A 398 1.72 -45.25 11.32
C TYR A 398 2.68 -44.09 11.20
N ALA A 399 2.46 -43.25 10.22
CA ALA A 399 3.13 -41.95 10.07
C ALA A 399 2.10 -40.84 10.22
N LEU A 400 2.24 -40.01 11.26
CA LEU A 400 1.41 -38.84 11.51
C LEU A 400 2.10 -37.62 10.87
N SER A 401 1.42 -36.94 9.95
CA SER A 401 1.89 -35.68 9.37
C SER A 401 1.11 -34.53 10.00
N LEU A 402 1.81 -33.65 10.73
CA LEU A 402 1.26 -32.42 11.28
C LEU A 402 1.34 -31.26 10.28
N ILE A 403 1.86 -31.51 9.05
CA ILE A 403 2.08 -30.46 8.03
C ILE A 403 0.78 -30.09 7.31
N HIS A 404 -0.25 -30.91 7.43
CA HIS A 404 -1.54 -30.71 6.76
C HIS A 404 -2.68 -30.35 7.70
N ILE A 405 -2.36 -29.97 8.93
CA ILE A 405 -3.35 -29.46 9.90
C ILE A 405 -3.36 -27.94 9.85
#